data_fd8fb42fd647ca17a2668c6449e430e0
#
_entry.id   fd8fb42fd647ca17a2668c6449e430e0
#
_cell.length_a   1.000
_cell.length_b   1.000
_cell.length_c   1.000
_cell.angle_alpha   90.00
_cell.angle_beta   90.00
_cell.angle_gamma   90.00
#
_symmetry.space_group_name_H-M   'P 1'
#
loop_
_entity.id
_entity.type
_entity.pdbx_description
1 polymer ?
#
loop_
_entity_poly.entity_id
_entity_poly.type
_entity_poly.pdbx_seq_one_letter_code
_entity_poly.pdbx_strand_id
1 'polypeptide(L)'
;MTKNEIIERCRWARDHNESHPSRQWPMGEQLAVALVLRDRSWLDSTNHTTETATDMVCERAGLSAFEFTGWLNDIRAALETEQR
;
A
#
# COMPACT_ATOMS: atom_id res chain seq x y z
N MET A 1 9.02 1.03 7.46
CA MET A 1 7.76 1.40 6.73
C MET A 1 6.75 1.96 7.72
N THR A 2 6.39 3.21 7.57
CA THR A 2 5.42 3.89 8.45
C THR A 2 4.16 4.24 7.68
N LYS A 3 3.07 4.54 8.41
CA LYS A 3 1.82 4.98 7.79
C LYS A 3 2.04 6.24 6.94
N ASN A 4 2.79 7.21 7.47
CA ASN A 4 3.03 8.47 6.77
C ASN A 4 3.79 8.27 5.47
N GLU A 5 4.79 7.39 5.46
CA GLU A 5 5.53 7.06 4.24
C GLU A 5 4.60 6.47 3.18
N ILE A 6 3.72 5.56 3.56
CA ILE A 6 2.79 4.93 2.62
C ILE A 6 1.73 5.92 2.15
N ILE A 7 1.24 6.79 3.04
CA ILE A 7 0.30 7.85 2.65
C ILE A 7 0.92 8.75 1.56
N GLU A 8 2.16 9.18 1.76
CA GLU A 8 2.86 10.03 0.78
C GLU A 8 3.07 9.32 -0.54
N ARG A 9 3.42 8.03 -0.50
CA ARG A 9 3.59 7.25 -1.71
C ARG A 9 2.27 7.03 -2.46
N CYS A 10 1.18 6.86 -1.74
CA CYS A 10 -0.15 6.77 -2.35
C CYS A 10 -0.54 8.09 -3.02
N ARG A 11 -0.24 9.22 -2.40
CA ARG A 11 -0.47 10.55 -3.02
C ARG A 11 0.31 10.68 -4.31
N TRP A 12 1.58 10.32 -4.28
CA TRP A 12 2.43 10.34 -5.46
C TRP A 12 1.85 9.47 -6.57
N ALA A 13 1.42 8.25 -6.23
CA ALA A 13 0.85 7.32 -7.19
C ALA A 13 -0.39 7.89 -7.86
N ARG A 14 -1.29 8.50 -7.08
CA ARG A 14 -2.51 9.12 -7.62
C ARG A 14 -2.21 10.31 -8.52
N ASP A 15 -1.24 11.12 -8.13
CA ASP A 15 -0.94 12.38 -8.82
C ASP A 15 -0.04 12.21 -10.03
N HIS A 16 0.82 11.20 -10.03
CA HIS A 16 1.90 11.09 -11.01
C HIS A 16 1.96 9.75 -11.76
N ASN A 17 1.21 8.74 -11.34
CA ASN A 17 1.38 7.40 -11.91
C ASN A 17 0.05 6.64 -12.06
N GLU A 18 -1.02 7.34 -12.31
CA GLU A 18 -2.36 6.77 -12.56
C GLU A 18 -2.83 5.81 -11.46
N SER A 19 -2.51 6.13 -10.21
CA SER A 19 -2.83 5.32 -9.02
C SER A 19 -2.13 3.96 -8.98
N HIS A 20 -0.97 3.85 -9.64
CA HIS A 20 -0.12 2.67 -9.58
C HIS A 20 1.16 2.96 -8.81
N PRO A 21 1.73 1.96 -8.10
CA PRO A 21 3.03 2.12 -7.45
C PRO A 21 4.16 2.37 -8.45
N SER A 22 5.29 2.88 -7.95
CA SER A 22 6.49 2.99 -8.77
C SER A 22 7.32 1.70 -8.69
N ARG A 23 7.82 1.25 -9.83
CA ARG A 23 8.71 0.09 -9.90
C ARG A 23 10.07 0.34 -9.27
N GLN A 24 10.40 1.61 -9.00
CA GLN A 24 11.67 1.98 -8.37
C GLN A 24 11.64 1.81 -6.84
N TRP A 25 10.48 1.66 -6.25
CA TRP A 25 10.35 1.48 -4.80
C TRP A 25 10.69 0.04 -4.39
N PRO A 26 11.13 -0.17 -3.14
CA PRO A 26 11.24 -1.53 -2.61
C PRO A 26 9.91 -2.27 -2.72
N MET A 27 9.99 -3.58 -2.92
CA MET A 27 8.79 -4.39 -3.18
C MET A 27 7.75 -4.27 -2.05
N GLY A 28 8.17 -4.24 -0.79
CA GLY A 28 7.25 -4.07 0.33
C GLY A 28 6.41 -2.79 0.22
N GLU A 29 7.02 -1.69 -0.20
CA GLU A 29 6.31 -0.42 -0.38
C GLU A 29 5.38 -0.45 -1.59
N GLN A 30 5.81 -1.06 -2.69
CA GLN A 30 4.95 -1.26 -3.86
C GLN A 30 3.68 -2.03 -3.49
N LEU A 31 3.84 -3.12 -2.75
CA LEU A 31 2.72 -3.96 -2.33
C LEU A 31 1.80 -3.24 -1.34
N ALA A 32 2.37 -2.46 -0.41
CA ALA A 32 1.58 -1.68 0.53
C ALA A 32 0.69 -0.67 -0.21
N VAL A 33 1.25 0.07 -1.15
CA VAL A 33 0.49 1.03 -1.95
C VAL A 33 -0.57 0.32 -2.80
N ALA A 34 -0.22 -0.80 -3.43
CA ALA A 34 -1.18 -1.58 -4.22
C ALA A 34 -2.36 -2.06 -3.37
N LEU A 35 -2.10 -2.51 -2.14
CA LEU A 35 -3.16 -2.94 -1.22
C LEU A 35 -4.05 -1.76 -0.79
N VAL A 36 -3.45 -0.61 -0.47
CA VAL A 36 -4.19 0.58 -0.08
C VAL A 36 -5.11 1.05 -1.22
N LEU A 37 -4.58 1.10 -2.43
CA LEU A 37 -5.31 1.59 -3.61
C LEU A 37 -6.12 0.50 -4.31
N ARG A 38 -6.12 -0.71 -3.80
CA ARG A 38 -6.83 -1.88 -4.36
C ARG A 38 -6.42 -2.16 -5.81
N ASP A 39 -5.13 -2.05 -6.07
CA ASP A 39 -4.55 -2.24 -7.40
C ASP A 39 -4.23 -3.71 -7.66
N ARG A 40 -5.24 -4.48 -8.03
CA ARG A 40 -5.07 -5.92 -8.28
C ARG A 40 -4.17 -6.20 -9.47
N SER A 41 -4.21 -5.36 -10.49
CA SER A 41 -3.37 -5.57 -11.65
C SER A 41 -1.89 -5.47 -11.29
N TRP A 42 -1.54 -4.59 -10.36
CA TRP A 42 -0.17 -4.48 -9.88
C TRP A 42 0.26 -5.74 -9.12
N LEU A 43 -0.60 -6.25 -8.25
CA LEU A 43 -0.34 -7.50 -7.52
C LEU A 43 -0.11 -8.64 -8.50
N ASP A 44 -0.97 -8.79 -9.50
CA ASP A 44 -0.83 -9.82 -10.52
C ASP A 44 0.48 -9.67 -11.30
N SER A 45 0.84 -8.46 -11.67
CA SER A 45 2.06 -8.20 -12.44
C SER A 45 3.33 -8.52 -11.66
N THR A 46 3.27 -8.50 -10.33
CA THR A 46 4.39 -8.82 -9.44
C THR A 46 4.32 -10.24 -8.90
N ASN A 47 3.39 -11.06 -9.40
CA ASN A 47 3.17 -12.43 -8.97
C ASN A 47 2.79 -12.56 -7.48
N HIS A 48 2.00 -11.61 -6.99
CA HIS A 48 1.50 -11.65 -5.62
C HIS A 48 -0.01 -11.77 -5.60
N THR A 49 -0.52 -12.54 -4.63
CA THR A 49 -1.93 -12.51 -4.27
C THR A 49 -2.11 -11.45 -3.19
N THR A 50 -3.36 -11.09 -2.88
CA THR A 50 -3.65 -10.21 -1.75
C THR A 50 -3.06 -10.77 -0.46
N GLU A 51 -3.15 -12.08 -0.27
CA GLU A 51 -2.64 -12.78 0.91
C GLU A 51 -1.12 -12.70 1.03
N THR A 52 -0.39 -13.03 -0.03
CA THR A 52 1.08 -12.97 -0.01
C THR A 52 1.58 -11.54 0.11
N ALA A 53 0.90 -10.58 -0.52
CA ALA A 53 1.24 -9.17 -0.39
C ALA A 53 1.05 -8.68 1.06
N THR A 54 -0.06 -9.07 1.69
CA THR A 54 -0.34 -8.74 3.09
C THR A 54 0.75 -9.28 4.01
N ASP A 55 1.16 -10.53 3.82
CA ASP A 55 2.20 -11.16 4.62
C ASP A 55 3.52 -10.39 4.50
N MET A 56 3.90 -10.02 3.30
CA MET A 56 5.14 -9.26 3.08
C MET A 56 5.07 -7.88 3.72
N VAL A 57 3.96 -7.17 3.59
CA VAL A 57 3.80 -5.85 4.19
C VAL A 57 3.84 -5.93 5.71
N CYS A 58 3.17 -6.91 6.30
CA CYS A 58 3.20 -7.13 7.75
C CYS A 58 4.63 -7.36 8.24
N GLU A 59 5.39 -8.19 7.54
CA GLU A 59 6.79 -8.45 7.89
C GLU A 59 7.64 -7.18 7.82
N ARG A 60 7.50 -6.40 6.74
CA ARG A 60 8.29 -5.18 6.54
C ARG A 60 7.90 -4.04 7.47
N ALA A 61 6.64 -3.94 7.84
CA ALA A 61 6.15 -2.90 8.73
C ALA A 61 6.18 -3.28 10.21
N GLY A 62 6.49 -4.53 10.52
CA GLY A 62 6.50 -5.02 11.90
C GLY A 62 5.11 -5.15 12.48
N LEU A 63 4.13 -5.55 11.68
CA LEU A 63 2.73 -5.67 12.09
C LEU A 63 2.33 -7.14 12.26
N SER A 64 1.44 -7.38 13.21
CA SER A 64 0.73 -8.66 13.29
C SER A 64 -0.45 -8.64 12.31
N ALA A 65 -1.02 -9.81 12.04
CA ALA A 65 -2.22 -9.92 11.21
C ALA A 65 -3.39 -9.11 11.78
N PHE A 66 -3.50 -9.03 13.10
CA PHE A 66 -4.54 -8.25 13.77
C PHE A 66 -4.38 -6.75 13.57
N GLU A 67 -3.14 -6.28 13.56
CA GLU A 67 -2.82 -4.86 13.43
C GLU A 67 -2.96 -4.37 11.98
N PHE A 68 -2.81 -5.27 11.02
CA PHE A 68 -2.76 -4.91 9.61
C PHE A 68 -4.04 -4.22 9.12
N THR A 69 -5.21 -4.74 9.45
CA THR A 69 -6.48 -4.17 9.00
C THR A 69 -6.67 -2.74 9.49
N GLY A 70 -6.37 -2.49 10.76
CA GLY A 70 -6.43 -1.14 11.33
C GLY A 70 -5.43 -0.20 10.68
N TRP A 71 -4.20 -0.66 10.48
CA TRP A 71 -3.14 0.09 9.83
C TRP A 71 -3.55 0.50 8.40
N LEU A 72 -4.08 -0.43 7.64
CA LEU A 72 -4.54 -0.20 6.27
C LEU A 72 -5.71 0.79 6.23
N ASN A 73 -6.69 0.61 7.12
CA ASN A 73 -7.85 1.49 7.20
C ASN A 73 -7.47 2.92 7.61
N ASP A 74 -6.50 3.07 8.51
CA ASP A 74 -5.99 4.39 8.91
C ASP A 74 -5.39 5.14 7.72
N ILE A 75 -4.63 4.45 6.90
CA ILE A 75 -4.04 5.04 5.69
C ILE A 75 -5.13 5.45 4.71
N ARG A 76 -6.09 4.58 4.46
CA ARG A 76 -7.21 4.88 3.56
C ARG A 76 -8.04 6.06 4.06
N ALA A 77 -8.30 6.13 5.35
CA ALA A 77 -9.05 7.24 5.96
C ALA A 77 -8.31 8.57 5.78
N ALA A 78 -6.99 8.58 5.97
CA ALA A 78 -6.17 9.77 5.76
C ALA A 78 -6.25 10.26 4.31
N LEU A 79 -6.21 9.34 3.34
CA LEU A 79 -6.31 9.67 1.93
C LEU A 79 -7.69 10.20 1.55
N GLU A 80 -8.75 9.63 2.09
CA GLU A 80 -10.12 10.10 1.86
C GLU A 80 -10.33 11.51 2.40
N THR A 81 -9.80 11.81 3.57
CA THR A 81 -9.90 13.14 4.19
C THR A 81 -9.26 14.21 3.31
N GLU A 82 -8.20 13.88 2.61
CA GLU A 82 -7.49 14.81 1.74
C GLU A 82 -8.22 15.13 0.45
N GLN A 83 -9.15 14.28 0.04
CA GLN A 83 -9.91 14.48 -1.19
C GLN A 83 -11.09 15.45 -1.02
N ARG A 84 -11.29 15.93 0.16
CA ARG A 84 -12.35 16.92 0.47
C ARG A 84 -11.78 18.36 0.51
#